data_f278df271ce461f6bca804b9d7022c62
#
_entry.id   f278df271ce461f6bca804b9d7022c62
#
_cell.length_a   1.000
_cell.length_b   1.000
_cell.length_c   1.000
_cell.angle_alpha   90.00
_cell.angle_beta   90.00
_cell.angle_gamma   90.00
#
_symmetry.space_group_name_H-M   'P 1'
#
loop_
_entity.id
_entity.type
_entity.pdbx_description
1 polymer ?
#
loop_
_entity_poly.entity_id
_entity_poly.type
_entity_poly.pdbx_seq_one_letter_code
_entity_poly.pdbx_strand_id
1 'polypeptide(L)'
;MKEIDYDKLLEESARVAAEFDAQESNSTNWESEQQDLQDRNALRRVSGLSTELQDISEAEYRQLRLERVVLVGVWTEGTPEDADNSLKELAALAQTAGSEVLEGLIQRRDKPDPGTFIGSGKVQELRTAVINTGADTVICDGELSPAQLRTLEQKVKVKVIDRTALILDIFAQHAKSKEGKAQVELAQMAYLLPRLRGWGEALSRQAGGIGGRGPGETKIETDRRRINDKMAKLRREIKEMKIARDTKRQERKRKNIPSVAIAGYTNAGKSSLLNRLTGSDVLVENALFATLDPTVRKTTTSEGRIFT
;
A
#
# COMPACT_ATOMS: atom_id res chain seq x y z
N MET A 1 -31.78 -60.62 9.37
CA MET A 1 -31.09 -59.49 9.96
C MET A 1 -29.63 -59.62 9.53
N LYS A 2 -29.16 -58.77 8.61
CA LYS A 2 -27.74 -58.78 8.17
C LYS A 2 -26.93 -58.12 9.28
N GLU A 3 -25.95 -58.83 9.82
CA GLU A 3 -24.95 -58.24 10.71
C GLU A 3 -24.22 -57.13 10.01
N ILE A 4 -24.20 -55.96 10.63
CA ILE A 4 -23.45 -54.80 10.15
C ILE A 4 -22.00 -55.03 10.56
N ASP A 5 -21.14 -55.16 9.56
CA ASP A 5 -19.70 -55.33 9.73
C ASP A 5 -19.08 -54.01 10.16
N TYR A 6 -18.92 -53.84 11.46
CA TYR A 6 -18.37 -52.62 12.08
C TYR A 6 -16.88 -52.37 11.75
N ASP A 7 -16.12 -53.44 11.49
CA ASP A 7 -14.71 -53.33 11.16
C ASP A 7 -14.51 -52.67 9.76
N LYS A 8 -15.40 -53.01 8.83
CA LYS A 8 -15.41 -52.43 7.50
C LYS A 8 -15.81 -50.94 7.48
N LEU A 9 -16.70 -50.52 8.37
CA LEU A 9 -17.10 -49.12 8.56
C LEU A 9 -15.99 -48.33 9.23
N LEU A 10 -15.21 -48.90 10.12
CA LEU A 10 -14.06 -48.26 10.74
C LEU A 10 -12.88 -48.05 9.75
N GLU A 11 -12.61 -49.03 8.89
CA GLU A 11 -11.59 -48.91 7.84
C GLU A 11 -11.98 -47.86 6.77
N GLU A 12 -13.26 -47.79 6.40
CA GLU A 12 -13.78 -46.79 5.44
C GLU A 12 -13.73 -45.38 6.03
N SER A 13 -14.07 -45.23 7.34
CA SER A 13 -13.98 -43.94 8.03
C SER A 13 -12.52 -43.45 8.21
N ALA A 14 -11.60 -44.36 8.49
CA ALA A 14 -10.17 -44.04 8.59
C ALA A 14 -9.57 -43.65 7.24
N ARG A 15 -10.03 -44.27 6.15
CA ARG A 15 -9.60 -43.94 4.79
C ARG A 15 -10.11 -42.56 4.34
N VAL A 16 -11.37 -42.22 4.64
CA VAL A 16 -11.96 -40.89 4.37
C VAL A 16 -11.27 -39.81 5.19
N ALA A 17 -10.93 -40.08 6.47
CA ALA A 17 -10.17 -39.14 7.30
C ALA A 17 -8.74 -38.89 6.73
N ALA A 18 -8.05 -39.93 6.28
CA ALA A 18 -6.73 -39.81 5.67
C ALA A 18 -6.76 -39.07 4.30
N GLU A 19 -7.84 -39.22 3.52
CA GLU A 19 -8.03 -38.45 2.28
C GLU A 19 -8.36 -36.98 2.55
N PHE A 20 -9.08 -36.67 3.65
CA PHE A 20 -9.33 -35.29 4.11
C PHE A 20 -8.05 -34.60 4.59
N ASP A 21 -7.23 -35.28 5.41
CA ASP A 21 -5.95 -34.75 5.90
C ASP A 21 -4.95 -34.53 4.74
N ALA A 22 -4.96 -35.40 3.73
CA ALA A 22 -4.13 -35.23 2.52
C ALA A 22 -4.61 -34.07 1.62
N GLN A 23 -5.92 -33.78 1.57
CA GLN A 23 -6.46 -32.62 0.86
C GLN A 23 -6.19 -31.32 1.62
N GLU A 24 -6.27 -31.29 2.94
CA GLU A 24 -5.94 -30.13 3.76
C GLU A 24 -4.44 -29.78 3.70
N SER A 25 -3.55 -30.77 3.71
CA SER A 25 -2.12 -30.55 3.57
C SER A 25 -1.71 -30.07 2.15
N ASN A 26 -2.45 -30.44 1.13
CA ASN A 26 -2.21 -29.97 -0.25
C ASN A 26 -2.78 -28.55 -0.48
N SER A 27 -3.90 -28.20 0.17
CA SER A 27 -4.46 -26.85 0.08
C SER A 27 -3.59 -25.80 0.79
N THR A 28 -2.99 -26.14 1.93
CA THR A 28 -2.08 -25.24 2.64
C THR A 28 -0.76 -25.00 1.88
N ASN A 29 -0.28 -25.95 1.09
CA ASN A 29 0.98 -25.83 0.37
C ASN A 29 0.87 -24.93 -0.88
N TRP A 30 -0.21 -25.04 -1.66
CA TRP A 30 -0.41 -24.15 -2.82
C TRP A 30 -0.84 -22.73 -2.42
N GLU A 31 -1.54 -22.57 -1.28
CA GLU A 31 -1.88 -21.26 -0.72
C GLU A 31 -0.61 -20.50 -0.26
N SER A 32 0.37 -21.20 0.33
CA SER A 32 1.65 -20.61 0.69
C SER A 32 2.49 -20.22 -0.53
N GLU A 33 2.50 -21.03 -1.59
CA GLU A 33 3.18 -20.71 -2.85
C GLU A 33 2.53 -19.52 -3.59
N GLN A 34 1.20 -19.41 -3.58
CA GLN A 34 0.52 -18.24 -4.14
C GLN A 34 0.77 -16.97 -3.33
N GLN A 35 0.85 -17.06 -2.02
CA GLN A 35 1.22 -15.94 -1.17
C GLN A 35 2.67 -15.50 -1.40
N ASP A 36 3.60 -16.42 -1.51
CA ASP A 36 5.00 -16.14 -1.88
C ASP A 36 5.11 -15.44 -3.25
N LEU A 37 4.28 -15.83 -4.22
CA LEU A 37 4.21 -15.18 -5.53
C LEU A 37 3.62 -13.77 -5.45
N GLN A 38 2.61 -13.55 -4.62
CA GLN A 38 2.00 -12.24 -4.42
C GLN A 38 2.95 -11.26 -3.75
N ASP A 39 3.75 -11.71 -2.79
CA ASP A 39 4.73 -10.85 -2.13
C ASP A 39 5.96 -10.57 -2.97
N ARG A 40 6.38 -11.52 -3.77
CA ARG A 40 7.37 -11.26 -4.83
C ARG A 40 6.86 -10.21 -5.82
N ASN A 41 5.58 -10.23 -6.14
CA ASN A 41 4.95 -9.22 -6.99
C ASN A 41 4.80 -7.87 -6.28
N ALA A 42 4.57 -7.82 -4.98
CA ALA A 42 4.58 -6.60 -4.19
C ALA A 42 5.98 -5.96 -4.11
N LEU A 43 7.03 -6.78 -3.98
CA LEU A 43 8.43 -6.34 -4.05
C LEU A 43 8.84 -5.88 -5.46
N ARG A 44 8.28 -6.48 -6.51
CA ARG A 44 8.50 -6.04 -7.91
C ARG A 44 7.96 -4.65 -8.21
N ARG A 45 6.98 -4.16 -7.45
CA ARG A 45 6.46 -2.79 -7.57
C ARG A 45 7.43 -1.71 -7.10
N VAL A 46 8.44 -2.07 -6.33
CA VAL A 46 9.52 -1.15 -5.94
C VAL A 46 10.60 -1.20 -7.01
N SER A 47 10.64 -0.17 -7.86
CA SER A 47 11.61 -0.06 -8.96
C SER A 47 13.04 -0.31 -8.48
N GLY A 48 13.72 -1.31 -9.08
CA GLY A 48 15.11 -1.67 -8.78
C GLY A 48 15.32 -2.72 -7.66
N LEU A 49 14.27 -3.39 -7.15
CA LEU A 49 14.36 -4.54 -6.24
C LEU A 49 14.16 -5.90 -6.93
N SER A 50 13.90 -5.90 -8.24
CA SER A 50 13.80 -7.13 -9.04
C SER A 50 15.13 -7.88 -9.06
N THR A 51 15.14 -9.11 -8.61
CA THR A 51 16.31 -10.01 -8.59
C THR A 51 16.41 -10.89 -9.84
N GLU A 52 15.46 -10.83 -10.74
CA GLU A 52 15.46 -11.57 -11.99
C GLU A 52 15.39 -10.62 -13.17
N LEU A 53 16.40 -10.72 -14.05
CA LEU A 53 16.51 -10.25 -15.44
C LEU A 53 15.47 -9.20 -15.86
N GLN A 54 15.97 -8.00 -16.17
CA GLN A 54 15.28 -7.01 -16.96
C GLN A 54 14.74 -7.68 -18.23
N ASP A 55 13.52 -8.14 -18.17
CA ASP A 55 12.78 -8.61 -19.34
C ASP A 55 11.51 -7.78 -19.49
N ILE A 56 11.57 -6.94 -20.49
CA ILE A 56 10.52 -6.48 -21.45
C ILE A 56 9.09 -6.24 -20.92
N SER A 57 8.72 -6.67 -19.74
CA SER A 57 7.34 -6.56 -19.20
C SER A 57 7.03 -5.29 -18.39
N GLU A 58 8.01 -4.39 -18.14
CA GLU A 58 7.73 -3.13 -17.42
C GLU A 58 6.78 -2.18 -18.19
N ALA A 59 6.69 -2.32 -19.51
CA ALA A 59 5.78 -1.54 -20.32
C ALA A 59 4.33 -2.09 -20.30
N GLU A 60 4.15 -3.40 -20.13
CA GLU A 60 2.84 -4.04 -20.06
C GLU A 60 2.19 -3.93 -18.69
N TYR A 61 2.97 -3.83 -17.61
CA TYR A 61 2.44 -3.62 -16.25
C TYR A 61 1.92 -2.21 -15.99
N ARG A 62 2.19 -1.25 -16.88
CA ARG A 62 1.55 0.08 -16.87
C ARG A 62 0.19 0.14 -17.54
N GLN A 63 -0.31 -0.95 -18.09
CA GLN A 63 -1.73 -1.02 -18.43
C GLN A 63 -2.52 -1.06 -17.12
N LEU A 64 -3.12 0.08 -16.83
CA LEU A 64 -4.13 0.35 -15.82
C LEU A 64 -5.15 -0.81 -15.74
N ARG A 65 -4.85 -1.85 -14.99
CA ARG A 65 -5.90 -2.68 -14.42
C ARG A 65 -6.53 -1.81 -13.35
N LEU A 66 -7.67 -1.24 -13.68
CA LEU A 66 -8.57 -0.68 -12.68
C LEU A 66 -8.83 -1.80 -11.68
N GLU A 67 -8.14 -1.78 -10.55
CA GLU A 67 -8.41 -2.72 -9.46
C GLU A 67 -9.82 -2.41 -8.98
N ARG A 68 -10.67 -3.42 -8.91
CA ARG A 68 -12.02 -3.31 -8.37
C ARG A 68 -11.95 -3.42 -6.87
N VAL A 69 -12.35 -2.37 -6.16
CA VAL A 69 -12.09 -2.27 -4.73
C VAL A 69 -13.35 -2.17 -3.89
N VAL A 70 -13.30 -2.80 -2.71
CA VAL A 70 -14.25 -2.58 -1.62
C VAL A 70 -13.54 -1.81 -0.52
N LEU A 71 -14.19 -0.76 -0.03
CA LEU A 71 -13.67 0.07 1.04
C LEU A 71 -14.20 -0.39 2.39
N VAL A 72 -13.38 -0.29 3.44
CA VAL A 72 -13.82 -0.57 4.80
C VAL A 72 -13.23 0.43 5.79
N GLY A 73 -14.09 1.02 6.62
CA GLY A 73 -13.73 1.97 7.65
C GLY A 73 -14.15 1.54 9.04
N VAL A 74 -13.36 1.93 10.05
CA VAL A 74 -13.73 1.84 11.46
C VAL A 74 -13.92 3.24 11.99
N TRP A 75 -15.12 3.50 12.49
CA TRP A 75 -15.46 4.76 13.10
C TRP A 75 -15.36 4.64 14.63
N THR A 76 -14.45 5.41 15.23
CA THR A 76 -14.20 5.39 16.67
C THR A 76 -14.71 6.63 17.38
N GLU A 77 -14.57 7.79 16.76
CA GLU A 77 -14.90 9.10 17.34
C GLU A 77 -15.63 9.97 16.29
N GLY A 78 -16.32 10.99 16.76
CA GLY A 78 -17.05 11.92 15.89
C GLY A 78 -18.48 11.48 15.56
N THR A 79 -19.05 12.05 14.52
CA THR A 79 -20.42 11.81 14.07
C THR A 79 -20.48 10.75 12.96
N PRO A 80 -21.64 10.15 12.69
CA PRO A 80 -21.81 9.28 11.52
C PRO A 80 -21.45 9.96 10.19
N GLU A 81 -21.69 11.27 10.11
CA GLU A 81 -21.37 12.09 8.93
C GLU A 81 -19.85 12.20 8.73
N ASP A 82 -19.08 12.28 9.81
CA ASP A 82 -17.60 12.29 9.73
C ASP A 82 -17.07 10.97 9.18
N ALA A 83 -17.66 9.85 9.61
CA ALA A 83 -17.30 8.53 9.11
C ALA A 83 -17.63 8.35 7.61
N ASP A 84 -18.79 8.83 7.19
CA ASP A 84 -19.20 8.82 5.78
C ASP A 84 -18.30 9.73 4.93
N ASN A 85 -17.94 10.90 5.43
CA ASN A 85 -17.00 11.81 4.76
C ASN A 85 -15.60 11.21 4.64
N SER A 86 -15.10 10.51 5.68
CA SER A 86 -13.81 9.79 5.61
C SER A 86 -13.82 8.72 4.54
N LEU A 87 -14.90 7.94 4.46
CA LEU A 87 -15.03 6.90 3.45
C LEU A 87 -15.17 7.47 2.03
N LYS A 88 -15.87 8.59 1.87
CA LYS A 88 -15.94 9.34 0.59
C LYS A 88 -14.57 9.86 0.18
N GLU A 89 -13.78 10.38 1.11
CA GLU A 89 -12.40 10.81 0.83
C GLU A 89 -11.55 9.62 0.40
N LEU A 90 -11.66 8.46 1.10
CA LEU A 90 -10.96 7.24 0.71
C LEU A 90 -11.37 6.77 -0.68
N ALA A 91 -12.65 6.87 -1.04
CA ALA A 91 -13.14 6.58 -2.38
C ALA A 91 -12.51 7.49 -3.44
N ALA A 92 -12.42 8.79 -3.17
CA ALA A 92 -11.76 9.74 -4.07
C ALA A 92 -10.26 9.46 -4.21
N LEU A 93 -9.58 9.01 -3.13
CA LEU A 93 -8.18 8.56 -3.18
C LEU A 93 -8.04 7.30 -4.06
N ALA A 94 -8.91 6.30 -3.87
CA ALA A 94 -8.89 5.08 -4.67
C ALA A 94 -9.11 5.37 -6.16
N GLN A 95 -10.06 6.26 -6.50
CA GLN A 95 -10.28 6.72 -7.86
C GLN A 95 -9.07 7.46 -8.44
N THR A 96 -8.39 8.29 -7.63
CA THR A 96 -7.15 8.97 -8.04
C THR A 96 -6.04 7.96 -8.34
N ALA A 97 -5.98 6.84 -7.63
CA ALA A 97 -5.06 5.75 -7.91
C ALA A 97 -5.44 4.92 -9.14
N GLY A 98 -6.61 5.19 -9.75
CA GLY A 98 -7.13 4.47 -10.91
C GLY A 98 -7.96 3.24 -10.56
N SER A 99 -8.47 3.12 -9.33
CA SER A 99 -9.32 2.01 -8.88
C SER A 99 -10.81 2.31 -9.09
N GLU A 100 -11.59 1.28 -9.35
CA GLU A 100 -13.05 1.33 -9.40
C GLU A 100 -13.61 0.93 -8.02
N VAL A 101 -14.29 1.86 -7.35
CA VAL A 101 -14.91 1.62 -6.05
C VAL A 101 -16.28 0.99 -6.23
N LEU A 102 -16.48 -0.21 -5.72
CA LEU A 102 -17.71 -0.98 -5.88
C LEU A 102 -18.65 -0.82 -4.68
N GLU A 103 -18.10 -0.90 -3.46
CA GLU A 103 -18.87 -0.86 -2.22
C GLU A 103 -18.04 -0.28 -1.08
N GLY A 104 -18.71 0.26 -0.05
CA GLY A 104 -18.07 0.78 1.15
C GLY A 104 -18.78 0.28 2.40
N LEU A 105 -18.01 -0.22 3.37
CA LEU A 105 -18.50 -0.74 4.64
C LEU A 105 -17.94 0.09 5.79
N ILE A 106 -18.78 0.48 6.74
CA ILE A 106 -18.38 1.19 7.96
C ILE A 106 -18.79 0.36 9.17
N GLN A 107 -17.93 0.33 10.18
CA GLN A 107 -18.23 -0.25 11.47
C GLN A 107 -17.92 0.73 12.59
N ARG A 108 -18.89 0.95 13.48
CA ARG A 108 -18.64 1.67 14.73
C ARG A 108 -17.98 0.77 15.76
N ARG A 109 -16.87 1.23 16.35
CA ARG A 109 -16.17 0.56 17.46
C ARG A 109 -15.47 1.60 18.32
N ASP A 110 -15.27 1.31 19.60
CA ASP A 110 -14.50 2.20 20.49
C ASP A 110 -13.00 2.15 20.14
N LYS A 111 -12.52 1.01 19.63
CA LYS A 111 -11.13 0.82 19.15
C LYS A 111 -11.12 -0.18 17.99
N PRO A 112 -10.22 -0.03 17.01
CA PRO A 112 -9.99 -1.03 15.99
C PRO A 112 -9.65 -2.39 16.62
N ASP A 113 -10.08 -3.47 15.98
CA ASP A 113 -9.77 -4.81 16.44
C ASP A 113 -8.27 -5.09 16.30
N PRO A 114 -7.59 -5.58 17.35
CA PRO A 114 -6.16 -5.82 17.30
C PRO A 114 -5.74 -6.92 16.32
N GLY A 115 -6.64 -7.85 15.99
CA GLY A 115 -6.35 -8.95 15.08
C GLY A 115 -6.74 -8.69 13.63
N THR A 116 -7.87 -8.00 13.40
CA THR A 116 -8.45 -7.85 12.05
C THR A 116 -8.88 -6.44 11.70
N PHE A 117 -8.52 -5.43 12.52
CA PHE A 117 -8.94 -4.03 12.35
C PHE A 117 -10.45 -3.84 12.53
N ILE A 118 -11.30 -4.67 11.91
CA ILE A 118 -12.77 -4.74 12.05
C ILE A 118 -13.17 -5.97 12.84
N GLY A 119 -14.38 -5.98 13.41
CA GLY A 119 -14.90 -7.12 14.17
C GLY A 119 -15.15 -8.35 13.29
N SER A 120 -15.10 -9.54 13.89
CA SER A 120 -15.22 -10.82 13.19
C SER A 120 -16.50 -10.96 12.34
N GLY A 121 -17.66 -10.50 12.83
CA GLY A 121 -18.90 -10.46 12.04
C GLY A 121 -18.79 -9.55 10.82
N LYS A 122 -18.13 -8.39 10.96
CA LYS A 122 -17.91 -7.47 9.84
C LYS A 122 -16.90 -8.02 8.82
N VAL A 123 -15.94 -8.85 9.25
CA VAL A 123 -15.04 -9.56 8.33
C VAL A 123 -15.82 -10.51 7.42
N GLN A 124 -16.83 -11.21 7.96
CA GLN A 124 -17.68 -12.10 7.15
C GLN A 124 -18.54 -11.32 6.16
N GLU A 125 -19.11 -10.20 6.60
CA GLU A 125 -19.86 -9.27 5.73
C GLU A 125 -18.97 -8.74 4.61
N LEU A 126 -17.75 -8.29 4.94
CA LEU A 126 -16.74 -7.84 3.97
C LEU A 126 -16.40 -8.94 2.96
N ARG A 127 -16.18 -10.17 3.42
CA ARG A 127 -15.92 -11.31 2.54
C ARG A 127 -17.09 -11.57 1.59
N THR A 128 -18.32 -11.48 2.09
CA THR A 128 -19.52 -11.63 1.26
C THR A 128 -19.62 -10.52 0.22
N ALA A 129 -19.36 -9.26 0.61
CA ALA A 129 -19.32 -8.12 -0.30
C ALA A 129 -18.27 -8.30 -1.40
N VAL A 130 -17.06 -8.74 -1.05
CA VAL A 130 -15.98 -9.04 -2.02
C VAL A 130 -16.41 -10.11 -3.02
N ILE A 131 -17.03 -11.20 -2.55
CA ILE A 131 -17.51 -12.28 -3.44
C ILE A 131 -18.62 -11.78 -4.37
N ASN A 132 -19.61 -11.06 -3.83
CA ASN A 132 -20.77 -10.60 -4.59
C ASN A 132 -20.39 -9.55 -5.63
N THR A 133 -19.47 -8.64 -5.31
CA THR A 133 -19.03 -7.58 -6.21
C THR A 133 -17.92 -8.04 -7.16
N GLY A 134 -17.24 -9.14 -6.84
CA GLY A 134 -16.06 -9.61 -7.56
C GLY A 134 -14.88 -8.63 -7.44
N ALA A 135 -14.72 -8.01 -6.27
CA ALA A 135 -13.61 -7.10 -5.98
C ALA A 135 -12.28 -7.86 -5.88
N ASP A 136 -11.21 -7.25 -6.36
CA ASP A 136 -9.85 -7.80 -6.35
C ASP A 136 -9.06 -7.34 -5.11
N THR A 137 -9.47 -6.22 -4.53
CA THR A 137 -8.73 -5.55 -3.45
C THR A 137 -9.70 -4.96 -2.42
N VAL A 138 -9.30 -5.00 -1.15
CA VAL A 138 -9.94 -4.28 -0.05
C VAL A 138 -9.04 -3.13 0.40
N ILE A 139 -9.61 -1.94 0.57
CA ILE A 139 -8.89 -0.77 1.09
C ILE A 139 -9.45 -0.41 2.46
N CYS A 140 -8.59 -0.38 3.48
CA CYS A 140 -8.95 -0.01 4.84
C CYS A 140 -8.71 1.48 5.12
N ASP A 141 -9.71 2.14 5.72
CA ASP A 141 -9.62 3.54 6.15
C ASP A 141 -8.90 3.64 7.51
N GLY A 142 -7.60 3.45 7.49
CA GLY A 142 -6.73 3.49 8.66
C GLY A 142 -5.42 2.78 8.37
N GLU A 143 -4.47 2.91 9.28
CA GLU A 143 -3.19 2.19 9.19
C GLU A 143 -3.33 0.78 9.79
N LEU A 144 -2.92 -0.23 9.04
CA LEU A 144 -2.92 -1.62 9.48
C LEU A 144 -1.54 -2.04 10.00
N SER A 145 -1.52 -2.71 11.14
CA SER A 145 -0.33 -3.45 11.53
C SER A 145 -0.07 -4.60 10.56
N PRO A 146 1.19 -5.06 10.42
CA PRO A 146 1.52 -6.21 9.57
C PRO A 146 0.72 -7.49 9.91
N ALA A 147 0.38 -7.68 11.20
CA ALA A 147 -0.41 -8.81 11.66
C ALA A 147 -1.89 -8.68 11.25
N GLN A 148 -2.49 -7.49 11.44
CA GLN A 148 -3.87 -7.22 11.02
C GLN A 148 -4.05 -7.41 9.51
N LEU A 149 -3.12 -6.85 8.72
CA LEU A 149 -3.14 -6.96 7.27
C LEU A 149 -3.20 -8.42 6.83
N ARG A 150 -2.27 -9.26 7.30
CA ARG A 150 -2.24 -10.69 6.97
C ARG A 150 -3.48 -11.44 7.39
N THR A 151 -3.90 -11.24 8.66
CA THR A 151 -5.09 -11.93 9.17
C THR A 151 -6.32 -11.55 8.37
N LEU A 152 -6.43 -10.29 7.94
CA LEU A 152 -7.55 -9.83 7.15
C LEU A 152 -7.49 -10.42 5.73
N GLU A 153 -6.33 -10.42 5.06
CA GLU A 153 -6.12 -11.06 3.75
C GLU A 153 -6.47 -12.55 3.76
N GLN A 154 -5.98 -13.27 4.78
CA GLN A 154 -6.31 -14.70 4.95
C GLN A 154 -7.81 -14.96 5.07
N LYS A 155 -8.56 -14.04 5.71
CA LYS A 155 -10.01 -14.20 5.91
C LYS A 155 -10.83 -13.77 4.70
N VAL A 156 -10.48 -12.65 4.05
CA VAL A 156 -11.23 -12.13 2.88
C VAL A 156 -10.80 -12.75 1.56
N LYS A 157 -9.61 -13.38 1.53
CA LYS A 157 -9.03 -14.09 0.34
C LYS A 157 -8.80 -13.19 -0.87
N VAL A 158 -8.65 -11.88 -0.66
CA VAL A 158 -8.23 -10.91 -1.66
C VAL A 158 -7.16 -10.00 -1.05
N LYS A 159 -6.44 -9.27 -1.89
CA LYS A 159 -5.44 -8.30 -1.47
C LYS A 159 -6.06 -7.25 -0.53
N VAL A 160 -5.35 -6.92 0.54
CA VAL A 160 -5.73 -5.85 1.46
C VAL A 160 -4.64 -4.79 1.46
N ILE A 161 -5.05 -3.54 1.35
CA ILE A 161 -4.16 -2.38 1.52
C ILE A 161 -4.78 -1.41 2.52
N ASP A 162 -3.93 -0.61 3.14
CA ASP A 162 -4.38 0.46 4.03
C ASP A 162 -4.31 1.83 3.34
N ARG A 163 -4.87 2.84 3.98
CA ARG A 163 -4.86 4.24 3.48
C ARG A 163 -3.44 4.73 3.20
N THR A 164 -2.46 4.34 4.03
CA THR A 164 -1.05 4.73 3.87
C THR A 164 -0.45 4.14 2.60
N ALA A 165 -0.68 2.86 2.33
CA ALA A 165 -0.23 2.22 1.09
C ALA A 165 -0.85 2.87 -0.15
N LEU A 166 -2.16 3.15 -0.11
CA LEU A 166 -2.86 3.82 -1.20
C LEU A 166 -2.27 5.21 -1.50
N ILE A 167 -2.03 6.02 -0.46
CA ILE A 167 -1.43 7.36 -0.62
C ILE A 167 -0.01 7.26 -1.18
N LEU A 168 0.79 6.29 -0.72
CA LEU A 168 2.13 6.06 -1.24
C LEU A 168 2.13 5.65 -2.71
N ASP A 169 1.13 4.90 -3.15
CA ASP A 169 0.96 4.52 -4.56
C ASP A 169 0.60 5.74 -5.42
N ILE A 170 -0.35 6.58 -4.97
CA ILE A 170 -0.67 7.85 -5.62
C ILE A 170 0.57 8.75 -5.73
N PHE A 171 1.38 8.85 -4.67
CA PHE A 171 2.60 9.64 -4.68
C PHE A 171 3.64 9.08 -5.67
N ALA A 172 3.75 7.75 -5.78
CA ALA A 172 4.65 7.13 -6.75
C ALA A 172 4.27 7.46 -8.20
N GLN A 173 2.96 7.52 -8.48
CA GLN A 173 2.45 7.89 -9.81
C GLN A 173 2.67 9.38 -10.13
N HIS A 174 2.55 10.27 -9.14
CA HIS A 174 2.58 11.73 -9.33
C HIS A 174 3.94 12.38 -9.09
N ALA A 175 4.92 11.68 -8.51
CA ALA A 175 6.26 12.20 -8.29
C ALA A 175 7.02 12.41 -9.63
N LYS A 176 7.27 13.65 -10.00
CA LYS A 176 7.97 14.03 -11.25
C LYS A 176 9.43 14.37 -11.00
N SER A 177 9.74 15.04 -9.88
CA SER A 177 11.10 15.46 -9.55
C SER A 177 11.95 14.27 -9.06
N LYS A 178 13.26 14.35 -9.25
CA LYS A 178 14.21 13.38 -8.68
C LYS A 178 14.09 13.29 -7.16
N GLU A 179 13.92 14.43 -6.50
CA GLU A 179 13.79 14.50 -5.04
C GLU A 179 12.47 13.86 -4.60
N GLY A 180 11.34 14.18 -5.26
CA GLY A 180 10.03 13.58 -4.98
C GLY A 180 10.05 12.06 -5.15
N LYS A 181 10.60 11.57 -6.26
CA LYS A 181 10.75 10.11 -6.49
C LYS A 181 11.57 9.43 -5.40
N ALA A 182 12.72 10.00 -5.04
CA ALA A 182 13.59 9.43 -3.99
C ALA A 182 12.91 9.42 -2.61
N GLN A 183 12.16 10.48 -2.28
CA GLN A 183 11.40 10.56 -1.02
C GLN A 183 10.26 9.54 -0.98
N VAL A 184 9.50 9.40 -2.07
CA VAL A 184 8.41 8.41 -2.17
C VAL A 184 8.94 6.99 -2.09
N GLU A 185 10.00 6.69 -2.83
CA GLU A 185 10.64 5.37 -2.82
C GLU A 185 11.18 5.02 -1.42
N LEU A 186 11.79 5.99 -0.72
CA LEU A 186 12.23 5.82 0.66
C LEU A 186 11.05 5.53 1.60
N ALA A 187 9.93 6.25 1.45
CA ALA A 187 8.72 6.05 2.25
C ALA A 187 8.08 4.68 1.98
N GLN A 188 7.99 4.26 0.71
CA GLN A 188 7.49 2.93 0.34
C GLN A 188 8.34 1.81 0.96
N MET A 189 9.67 1.93 0.91
CA MET A 189 10.55 0.95 1.54
C MET A 189 10.41 0.92 3.06
N ALA A 190 10.29 2.09 3.70
CA ALA A 190 10.06 2.18 5.15
C ALA A 190 8.73 1.54 5.56
N TYR A 191 7.69 1.68 4.74
CA TYR A 191 6.38 1.07 4.95
C TYR A 191 6.42 -0.46 4.75
N LEU A 192 7.14 -0.95 3.73
CA LEU A 192 7.23 -2.38 3.41
C LEU A 192 8.11 -3.16 4.38
N LEU A 193 9.22 -2.57 4.84
CA LEU A 193 10.23 -3.26 5.66
C LEU A 193 9.69 -3.98 6.91
N PRO A 194 8.82 -3.38 7.76
CA PRO A 194 8.22 -4.10 8.89
C PRO A 194 7.22 -5.18 8.45
N ARG A 195 6.62 -5.04 7.28
CA ARG A 195 5.63 -5.98 6.71
C ARG A 195 6.29 -7.24 6.15
N LEU A 196 7.57 -7.18 5.83
CA LEU A 196 8.40 -8.36 5.47
C LEU A 196 8.84 -9.19 6.69
N ARG A 197 8.67 -8.69 7.92
CA ARG A 197 9.11 -9.32 9.18
C ARG A 197 8.17 -10.43 9.59
N GLY A 198 7.80 -11.32 9.25
CA GLY A 198 6.92 -12.35 9.83
C GLY A 198 6.78 -13.59 8.96
N TRP A 199 7.38 -13.53 7.81
CA TRP A 199 7.37 -14.63 6.84
C TRP A 199 8.46 -15.66 7.15
N GLY A 200 9.66 -15.21 7.60
CA GLY A 200 10.74 -16.07 8.03
C GLY A 200 10.41 -16.95 9.24
N GLU A 201 9.61 -16.44 10.18
CA GLU A 201 9.22 -17.20 11.37
C GLU A 201 8.22 -18.33 11.07
N ALA A 202 7.31 -18.13 10.13
CA ALA A 202 6.36 -19.17 9.73
C ALA A 202 7.05 -20.30 8.95
N LEU A 203 7.96 -19.95 8.03
CA LEU A 203 8.77 -20.89 7.26
C LEU A 203 9.83 -21.61 8.12
N SER A 204 10.41 -20.92 9.12
CA SER A 204 11.39 -21.50 10.05
C SER A 204 10.76 -22.56 10.98
N ARG A 205 9.49 -22.39 11.37
CA ARG A 205 8.78 -23.40 12.18
C ARG A 205 8.47 -24.68 11.40
N GLN A 206 8.31 -24.59 10.09
CA GLN A 206 7.99 -25.73 9.22
C GLN A 206 9.25 -26.52 8.81
N ALA A 207 10.42 -25.86 8.81
CA ALA A 207 11.71 -26.47 8.55
C ALA A 207 12.41 -26.96 9.83
N GLY A 208 11.68 -27.58 10.75
CA GLY A 208 12.11 -28.06 12.05
C GLY A 208 13.27 -29.08 12.02
N GLY A 209 14.47 -28.58 11.74
CA GLY A 209 15.74 -29.29 11.89
C GLY A 209 16.65 -28.53 12.84
N ILE A 210 17.21 -29.20 13.84
CA ILE A 210 18.22 -28.68 14.76
C ILE A 210 19.42 -28.19 13.95
N GLY A 211 19.55 -26.85 13.76
CA GLY A 211 20.74 -26.20 13.21
C GLY A 211 20.69 -25.80 11.72
N GLY A 212 19.59 -25.90 11.02
CA GLY A 212 19.50 -25.51 9.61
C GLY A 212 18.85 -24.13 9.40
N ARG A 213 19.62 -23.14 8.95
CA ARG A 213 19.06 -21.97 8.28
C ARG A 213 18.40 -22.42 6.97
N GLY A 214 17.08 -22.47 6.91
CA GLY A 214 16.35 -22.85 5.71
C GLY A 214 16.60 -21.89 4.54
N PRO A 215 16.54 -22.33 3.28
CA PRO A 215 16.75 -21.47 2.10
C PRO A 215 15.80 -20.27 2.00
N GLY A 216 14.65 -20.31 2.68
CA GLY A 216 13.71 -19.19 2.74
C GLY A 216 14.16 -18.06 3.68
N GLU A 217 14.75 -18.38 4.83
CA GLU A 217 15.24 -17.40 5.82
C GLU A 217 16.39 -16.56 5.24
N THR A 218 17.31 -17.16 4.50
CA THR A 218 18.41 -16.47 3.82
C THR A 218 17.92 -15.52 2.73
N LYS A 219 16.84 -15.82 2.01
CA LYS A 219 16.30 -14.93 0.98
C LYS A 219 15.68 -13.67 1.60
N ILE A 220 14.84 -13.81 2.60
CA ILE A 220 14.21 -12.66 3.29
C ILE A 220 15.24 -11.78 3.97
N GLU A 221 16.26 -12.36 4.61
CA GLU A 221 17.33 -11.61 5.24
C GLU A 221 18.18 -10.86 4.20
N THR A 222 18.44 -11.47 3.07
CA THR A 222 19.12 -10.84 1.94
C THR A 222 18.32 -9.68 1.37
N ASP A 223 17.01 -9.86 1.18
CA ASP A 223 16.13 -8.80 0.66
C ASP A 223 16.01 -7.66 1.66
N ARG A 224 15.90 -7.93 2.96
CA ARG A 224 15.98 -6.90 4.01
C ARG A 224 17.27 -6.10 3.97
N ARG A 225 18.40 -6.76 3.79
CA ARG A 225 19.70 -6.09 3.67
C ARG A 225 19.70 -5.16 2.46
N ARG A 226 19.28 -5.65 1.29
CA ARG A 226 19.16 -4.85 0.06
C ARG A 226 18.27 -3.63 0.23
N ILE A 227 17.11 -3.79 0.88
CA ILE A 227 16.20 -2.68 1.19
C ILE A 227 16.88 -1.66 2.10
N ASN A 228 17.54 -2.09 3.16
CA ASN A 228 18.24 -1.20 4.07
C ASN A 228 19.38 -0.44 3.37
N ASP A 229 20.16 -1.11 2.53
CA ASP A 229 21.24 -0.50 1.75
C ASP A 229 20.68 0.54 0.77
N LYS A 230 19.58 0.22 0.08
CA LYS A 230 18.89 1.14 -0.82
C LYS A 230 18.31 2.35 -0.08
N MET A 231 17.69 2.14 1.09
CA MET A 231 17.21 3.23 1.95
C MET A 231 18.37 4.14 2.41
N ALA A 232 19.52 3.57 2.77
CA ALA A 232 20.69 4.35 3.15
C ALA A 232 21.25 5.18 1.98
N LYS A 233 21.25 4.63 0.76
CA LYS A 233 21.62 5.34 -0.47
C LYS A 233 20.66 6.49 -0.75
N LEU A 234 19.36 6.23 -0.74
CA LEU A 234 18.33 7.26 -0.98
C LEU A 234 18.42 8.41 0.04
N ARG A 235 18.63 8.10 1.34
CA ARG A 235 18.83 9.14 2.37
C ARG A 235 20.02 10.05 2.06
N ARG A 236 21.12 9.50 1.54
CA ARG A 236 22.28 10.31 1.11
C ARG A 236 21.94 11.20 -0.07
N GLU A 237 21.32 10.64 -1.09
CA GLU A 237 20.91 11.40 -2.28
C GLU A 237 19.94 12.55 -1.93
N ILE A 238 18.96 12.32 -1.08
CA ILE A 238 18.02 13.34 -0.60
C ILE A 238 18.79 14.46 0.15
N LYS A 239 19.77 14.08 0.99
CA LYS A 239 20.60 15.05 1.72
C LYS A 239 21.42 15.93 0.76
N GLU A 240 22.01 15.37 -0.29
CA GLU A 240 22.75 16.10 -1.31
C GLU A 240 21.84 17.05 -2.10
N MET A 241 20.65 16.59 -2.51
CA MET A 241 19.64 17.43 -3.17
C MET A 241 19.18 18.60 -2.29
N LYS A 242 19.07 18.36 -0.96
CA LYS A 242 18.76 19.43 0.01
C LYS A 242 19.80 20.52 0.01
N ILE A 243 21.09 20.20 -0.01
CA ILE A 243 22.19 21.17 -0.06
C ILE A 243 22.08 22.06 -1.32
N ALA A 244 21.85 21.44 -2.47
CA ALA A 244 21.69 22.19 -3.74
C ALA A 244 20.47 23.13 -3.71
N ARG A 245 19.38 22.72 -3.09
CA ARG A 245 18.17 23.53 -2.90
C ARG A 245 18.42 24.71 -1.94
N ASP A 246 19.13 24.47 -0.85
CA ASP A 246 19.47 25.50 0.13
C ASP A 246 20.40 26.57 -0.48
N THR A 247 21.34 26.19 -1.34
CA THR A 247 22.18 27.14 -2.11
C THR A 247 21.31 28.04 -2.98
N LYS A 248 20.37 27.48 -3.76
CA LYS A 248 19.44 28.29 -4.58
C LYS A 248 18.56 29.22 -3.73
N ARG A 249 18.18 28.77 -2.51
CA ARG A 249 17.41 29.59 -1.58
C ARG A 249 18.23 30.76 -1.05
N GLN A 250 19.52 30.55 -0.74
CA GLN A 250 20.45 31.61 -0.30
C GLN A 250 20.69 32.63 -1.38
N GLU A 251 20.81 32.23 -2.65
CA GLU A 251 20.92 33.20 -3.78
C GLU A 251 19.70 34.11 -3.88
N ARG A 252 18.47 33.57 -3.73
CA ARG A 252 17.24 34.38 -3.71
C ARG A 252 17.26 35.39 -2.55
N LYS A 253 17.69 34.95 -1.35
CA LYS A 253 17.86 35.85 -0.21
C LYS A 253 18.87 36.97 -0.45
N ARG A 254 20.03 36.67 -1.07
CA ARG A 254 21.04 37.67 -1.43
C ARG A 254 20.50 38.71 -2.41
N LYS A 255 19.62 38.30 -3.31
CA LYS A 255 18.95 39.18 -4.29
C LYS A 255 17.72 39.88 -3.72
N ASN A 256 17.47 39.80 -2.44
CA ASN A 256 16.29 40.37 -1.74
C ASN A 256 14.95 40.06 -2.44
N ILE A 257 14.82 38.84 -3.00
CA ILE A 257 13.57 38.41 -3.64
C ILE A 257 12.64 37.82 -2.56
N PRO A 258 11.50 38.48 -2.27
CA PRO A 258 10.53 37.91 -1.32
C PRO A 258 9.99 36.58 -1.81
N SER A 259 9.75 35.67 -0.86
CA SER A 259 9.13 34.38 -1.15
C SER A 259 7.82 34.23 -0.40
N VAL A 260 6.76 33.93 -1.13
CA VAL A 260 5.42 33.68 -0.58
C VAL A 260 5.12 32.19 -0.74
N ALA A 261 4.67 31.53 0.31
CA ALA A 261 4.27 30.14 0.28
C ALA A 261 2.74 29.99 0.30
N ILE A 262 2.19 29.24 -0.66
CA ILE A 262 0.78 28.87 -0.67
C ILE A 262 0.66 27.49 0.02
N ALA A 263 0.01 27.48 1.18
CA ALA A 263 -0.23 26.27 1.97
C ALA A 263 -1.73 25.99 2.11
N GLY A 264 -2.11 24.74 2.20
CA GLY A 264 -3.51 24.34 2.38
C GLY A 264 -3.70 22.85 2.09
N TYR A 265 -4.90 22.34 2.36
CA TYR A 265 -5.27 20.95 2.14
C TYR A 265 -5.16 20.51 0.66
N THR A 266 -5.11 19.21 0.44
CA THR A 266 -5.23 18.63 -0.90
C THR A 266 -6.53 19.07 -1.56
N ASN A 267 -6.49 19.30 -2.86
CA ASN A 267 -7.60 19.77 -3.67
C ASN A 267 -8.27 21.12 -3.21
N ALA A 268 -7.59 21.92 -2.38
CA ALA A 268 -8.05 23.24 -1.95
C ALA A 268 -7.76 24.36 -2.96
N GLY A 269 -7.44 24.04 -4.20
CA GLY A 269 -7.22 25.01 -5.28
C GLY A 269 -5.87 25.73 -5.25
N LYS A 270 -4.85 25.25 -4.50
CA LYS A 270 -3.51 25.87 -4.42
C LYS A 270 -2.84 26.06 -5.79
N SER A 271 -2.87 25.03 -6.62
CA SER A 271 -2.27 25.05 -7.97
C SER A 271 -3.04 25.98 -8.92
N SER A 272 -4.37 26.03 -8.80
CA SER A 272 -5.20 26.97 -9.56
C SER A 272 -4.90 28.42 -9.17
N LEU A 273 -4.74 28.69 -7.87
CA LEU A 273 -4.37 30.00 -7.37
C LEU A 273 -2.96 30.40 -7.86
N LEU A 274 -1.99 29.47 -7.80
CA LEU A 274 -0.64 29.70 -8.32
C LEU A 274 -0.66 30.06 -9.80
N ASN A 275 -1.39 29.29 -10.62
CA ASN A 275 -1.53 29.58 -12.06
C ASN A 275 -2.17 30.94 -12.31
N ARG A 276 -3.20 31.29 -11.57
CA ARG A 276 -3.87 32.61 -11.70
C ARG A 276 -2.95 33.77 -11.35
N LEU A 277 -2.10 33.62 -10.32
CA LEU A 277 -1.18 34.66 -9.86
C LEU A 277 0.06 34.80 -10.76
N THR A 278 0.52 33.73 -11.37
CA THR A 278 1.82 33.71 -12.07
C THR A 278 1.70 33.56 -13.57
N GLY A 279 0.48 33.30 -14.10
CA GLY A 279 0.28 32.98 -15.53
C GLY A 279 0.97 31.68 -15.96
N SER A 280 1.24 30.76 -15.02
CA SER A 280 1.90 29.48 -15.31
C SER A 280 0.88 28.36 -15.58
N ASP A 281 1.30 27.37 -16.36
CA ASP A 281 0.52 26.17 -16.67
C ASP A 281 0.97 24.99 -15.77
N VAL A 282 0.79 25.14 -14.46
CA VAL A 282 0.94 23.99 -13.55
C VAL A 282 -0.27 23.09 -13.71
N LEU A 283 -0.05 21.78 -13.79
CA LEU A 283 -1.13 20.82 -13.91
C LEU A 283 -2.14 20.98 -12.76
N VAL A 284 -3.38 21.23 -13.13
CA VAL A 284 -4.50 21.33 -12.20
C VAL A 284 -5.49 20.24 -12.55
N GLU A 285 -5.62 19.26 -11.69
CA GLU A 285 -6.59 18.18 -11.79
C GLU A 285 -7.50 18.21 -10.57
N ASN A 286 -8.75 17.85 -10.76
CA ASN A 286 -9.70 17.69 -9.65
C ASN A 286 -9.52 16.31 -8.99
N ALA A 287 -8.30 16.03 -8.55
CA ALA A 287 -7.89 14.78 -7.92
C ALA A 287 -7.11 15.06 -6.63
N LEU A 288 -7.25 14.18 -5.65
CA LEU A 288 -6.50 14.27 -4.41
C LEU A 288 -5.02 13.95 -4.69
N PHE A 289 -4.11 14.73 -4.12
CA PHE A 289 -2.66 14.58 -4.31
C PHE A 289 -2.15 14.68 -5.77
N ALA A 290 -2.87 15.34 -6.66
CA ALA A 290 -2.44 15.56 -8.05
C ALA A 290 -1.09 16.31 -8.17
N THR A 291 -0.73 17.12 -7.18
CA THR A 291 0.54 17.85 -7.11
C THR A 291 1.29 17.45 -5.85
N LEU A 292 2.38 16.69 -6.00
CA LEU A 292 3.27 16.29 -4.90
C LEU A 292 4.49 17.22 -4.80
N ASP A 293 5.12 17.54 -5.93
CA ASP A 293 6.37 18.30 -5.97
C ASP A 293 6.10 19.80 -5.70
N PRO A 294 6.91 20.45 -4.84
CA PRO A 294 6.81 21.90 -4.65
C PRO A 294 7.20 22.64 -5.90
N THR A 295 6.31 23.47 -6.42
CA THR A 295 6.53 24.28 -7.61
C THR A 295 6.85 25.71 -7.21
N VAL A 296 7.99 26.24 -7.66
CA VAL A 296 8.39 27.64 -7.45
C VAL A 296 8.25 28.40 -8.76
N ARG A 297 7.54 29.51 -8.73
CA ARG A 297 7.37 30.42 -9.87
C ARG A 297 7.77 31.84 -9.47
N LYS A 298 8.32 32.57 -10.43
CA LYS A 298 8.68 33.99 -10.31
C LYS A 298 7.53 34.80 -10.93
N THR A 299 7.08 35.80 -10.24
CA THR A 299 6.08 36.73 -10.77
C THR A 299 6.43 38.17 -10.37
N THR A 300 5.76 39.13 -10.97
CA THR A 300 5.93 40.57 -10.72
C THR A 300 4.59 41.18 -10.27
N THR A 301 4.65 42.09 -9.32
CA THR A 301 3.48 42.91 -8.95
C THR A 301 3.20 43.97 -10.04
N SER A 302 2.05 44.60 -9.98
CA SER A 302 1.69 45.76 -10.81
C SER A 302 2.68 46.90 -10.70
N GLU A 303 3.41 47.00 -9.57
CA GLU A 303 4.48 48.00 -9.33
C GLU A 303 5.86 47.55 -9.83
N GLY A 304 5.98 46.44 -10.52
CA GLY A 304 7.24 45.90 -11.04
C GLY A 304 8.12 45.19 -10.01
N ARG A 305 7.66 44.97 -8.77
CA ARG A 305 8.41 44.23 -7.75
C ARG A 305 8.36 42.73 -8.02
N ILE A 306 9.53 42.10 -8.00
CA ILE A 306 9.68 40.68 -8.23
C ILE A 306 9.51 39.90 -6.92
N PHE A 307 8.71 38.82 -6.95
CA PHE A 307 8.61 37.86 -5.87
C PHE A 307 8.49 36.40 -6.37
N THR A 308 8.62 35.43 -5.50
CA THR A 308 8.51 34.01 -5.82
C THR A 308 7.52 33.32 -4.91
#